data_c9dd9a9855dbe1fb3d30e3594757bc22
#
_entry.id   c9dd9a9855dbe1fb3d30e3594757bc22
#
_cell.length_a   1.000
_cell.length_b   1.000
_cell.length_c   1.000
_cell.angle_alpha   90.00
_cell.angle_beta   90.00
_cell.angle_gamma   90.00
#
_symmetry.space_group_name_H-M   'P 1'
#
loop_
_entity.id
_entity.type
_entity.pdbx_description
1 polymer ?
#
loop_
_entity_poly.entity_id
_entity_poly.type
_entity_poly.pdbx_seq_one_letter_code
_entity_poly.pdbx_strand_id
1 'polypeptide(L)'
;MGRADEYQFDYLDDNRRFADQVNGALFQGRQVVKPDELEPADMQLVYRGKEDGKRESYKTVVDKIRTWRGKVIHILAIENQTYVDYHMVLRNMLTECLSYQKQWKEKRAVHVEAKDLRFGTDAFFSGMKKEEKFMPVITLVVYCGMEHPWDGARCLHELLEIDEELKSFVTNYKLNLYDCHEHDTFDEYHTGLRQLFEVVRYGRDKEKLQQIMEQNKETYSRLDQDTRELLEVVAKIRIKEEETVMENGEKKYDMCKAFVDMKLEGIEEGRQVRKEGSRERLVNTICIKLRKNKQPQIIAEELEEELSEIEKVIAAQKKVGSYDVEQICMAMIE
;
A
#
# COMPACT_ATOMS: atom_id res chain seq x y z
N MET A 1 8.79 -10.04 4.39
CA MET A 1 8.11 -9.44 3.25
C MET A 1 6.64 -9.77 3.37
N GLY A 2 5.76 -8.81 3.36
CA GLY A 2 4.32 -9.05 3.35
C GLY A 2 3.88 -9.51 1.95
N ARG A 3 2.70 -10.14 1.86
CA ARG A 3 2.15 -10.62 0.57
C ARG A 3 2.00 -9.47 -0.45
N ALA A 4 1.71 -8.29 0.01
CA ALA A 4 1.54 -7.13 -0.83
C ALA A 4 2.87 -6.55 -1.33
N ASP A 5 3.97 -6.67 -0.55
CA ASP A 5 5.31 -6.32 -1.02
C ASP A 5 5.73 -7.19 -2.22
N GLU A 6 5.35 -8.50 -2.22
CA GLU A 6 5.64 -9.40 -3.35
C GLU A 6 4.89 -8.97 -4.61
N TYR A 7 3.60 -8.63 -4.51
CA TYR A 7 2.80 -8.22 -5.67
C TYR A 7 3.25 -6.88 -6.27
N GLN A 8 3.60 -5.89 -5.43
CA GLN A 8 4.19 -4.64 -5.94
C GLN A 8 5.55 -4.89 -6.57
N PHE A 9 6.34 -5.78 -5.96
CA PHE A 9 7.62 -6.20 -6.49
C PHE A 9 7.47 -6.82 -7.89
N ASP A 10 6.54 -7.76 -8.07
CA ASP A 10 6.28 -8.42 -9.35
C ASP A 10 5.66 -7.43 -10.37
N TYR A 11 4.78 -6.54 -9.92
CA TYR A 11 4.18 -5.52 -10.77
C TYR A 11 5.20 -4.61 -11.44
N LEU A 12 6.25 -4.22 -10.73
CA LEU A 12 7.33 -3.37 -11.24
C LEU A 12 8.44 -4.14 -11.98
N ASP A 13 8.27 -5.46 -12.22
CA ASP A 13 9.18 -6.20 -13.09
C ASP A 13 9.05 -5.81 -14.56
N ASP A 14 7.88 -5.39 -14.99
CA ASP A 14 7.68 -4.81 -16.32
C ASP A 14 8.37 -3.44 -16.40
N ASN A 15 9.32 -3.30 -17.33
CA ASN A 15 10.06 -2.06 -17.53
C ASN A 15 9.18 -0.86 -17.92
N ARG A 16 7.98 -1.08 -18.50
CA ARG A 16 7.03 0.01 -18.81
C ARG A 16 6.45 0.57 -17.53
N ARG A 17 6.05 -0.29 -16.60
CA ARG A 17 5.51 0.10 -15.29
C ARG A 17 6.58 0.75 -14.42
N PHE A 18 7.81 0.21 -14.45
CA PHE A 18 8.95 0.80 -13.77
C PHE A 18 9.26 2.21 -14.32
N ALA A 19 9.33 2.37 -15.64
CA ALA A 19 9.55 3.66 -16.28
C ALA A 19 8.43 4.66 -15.96
N ASP A 20 7.18 4.21 -15.99
CA ASP A 20 6.00 5.02 -15.66
C ASP A 20 6.06 5.52 -14.23
N GLN A 21 6.41 4.64 -13.27
CA GLN A 21 6.59 5.02 -11.86
C GLN A 21 7.67 6.11 -11.69
N VAL A 22 8.80 5.95 -12.34
CA VAL A 22 9.92 6.92 -12.27
C VAL A 22 9.54 8.22 -12.97
N ASN A 23 8.92 8.15 -14.15
CA ASN A 23 8.51 9.32 -14.93
C ASN A 23 7.42 10.12 -14.22
N GLY A 24 6.42 9.46 -13.65
CA GLY A 24 5.38 10.11 -12.87
C GLY A 24 5.96 10.81 -11.64
N ALA A 25 6.65 10.06 -10.79
CA ALA A 25 7.12 10.54 -9.49
C ALA A 25 8.25 11.58 -9.57
N LEU A 26 9.25 11.37 -10.43
CA LEU A 26 10.44 12.24 -10.50
C LEU A 26 10.38 13.28 -11.62
N PHE A 27 9.67 13.00 -12.70
CA PHE A 27 9.67 13.83 -13.89
C PHE A 27 8.30 14.43 -14.25
N GLN A 28 7.31 14.30 -13.34
CA GLN A 28 5.95 14.86 -13.53
C GLN A 28 5.31 14.40 -14.86
N GLY A 29 5.40 13.11 -15.14
CA GLY A 29 4.87 12.49 -16.35
C GLY A 29 5.69 12.67 -17.63
N ARG A 30 6.75 13.49 -17.61
CA ARG A 30 7.65 13.58 -18.77
C ARG A 30 8.34 12.25 -19.00
N GLN A 31 8.24 11.71 -20.22
CA GLN A 31 8.79 10.41 -20.61
C GLN A 31 10.32 10.47 -20.79
N VAL A 32 11.06 10.70 -19.70
CA VAL A 32 12.51 10.83 -19.65
C VAL A 32 13.19 9.47 -19.61
N VAL A 33 12.62 8.54 -18.83
CA VAL A 33 13.08 7.15 -18.72
C VAL A 33 12.25 6.32 -19.67
N LYS A 34 12.89 5.67 -20.64
CA LYS A 34 12.22 4.78 -21.59
C LYS A 34 12.37 3.33 -21.16
N PRO A 35 11.34 2.49 -21.33
CA PRO A 35 11.37 1.09 -20.93
C PRO A 35 12.51 0.27 -21.55
N ASP A 36 12.85 0.57 -22.82
CA ASP A 36 13.89 -0.09 -23.59
C ASP A 36 15.32 0.34 -23.19
N GLU A 37 15.45 1.40 -22.40
CA GLU A 37 16.72 1.87 -21.84
C GLU A 37 17.01 1.28 -20.44
N LEU A 38 16.11 0.46 -19.90
CA LEU A 38 16.19 -0.12 -18.56
C LEU A 38 16.73 -1.55 -18.61
N GLU A 39 17.75 -1.81 -17.80
CA GLU A 39 18.33 -3.13 -17.64
C GLU A 39 18.17 -3.60 -16.19
N PRO A 40 17.86 -4.88 -15.94
CA PRO A 40 17.86 -5.45 -14.59
C PRO A 40 19.21 -5.27 -13.89
N ALA A 41 19.21 -4.95 -12.63
CA ALA A 41 20.41 -4.84 -11.81
C ALA A 41 20.32 -5.75 -10.57
N ASP A 42 21.49 -6.12 -10.04
CA ASP A 42 21.58 -6.99 -8.86
C ASP A 42 21.08 -6.26 -7.60
N MET A 43 20.04 -6.82 -6.99
CA MET A 43 19.34 -6.27 -5.82
C MET A 43 20.04 -6.55 -4.48
N GLN A 44 21.10 -7.36 -4.46
CA GLN A 44 21.75 -7.72 -3.20
C GLN A 44 22.78 -6.68 -2.79
N LEU A 45 22.38 -5.78 -1.93
CA LEU A 45 23.27 -4.88 -1.21
C LEU A 45 23.57 -5.49 0.17
N VAL A 46 24.75 -6.07 0.32
CA VAL A 46 25.15 -6.73 1.57
C VAL A 46 26.33 -5.98 2.20
N TYR A 47 26.11 -5.43 3.38
CA TYR A 47 27.19 -5.02 4.24
C TYR A 47 27.58 -6.19 5.16
N ARG A 48 28.88 -6.54 5.18
CA ARG A 48 29.44 -7.51 6.12
C ARG A 48 30.40 -6.77 7.06
N GLY A 49 29.93 -6.49 8.27
CA GLY A 49 30.74 -5.94 9.35
C GLY A 49 31.19 -7.02 10.33
N LYS A 50 32.19 -6.71 11.15
CA LYS A 50 32.53 -7.46 12.36
C LYS A 50 32.29 -6.53 13.55
N GLU A 51 31.32 -6.87 14.38
CA GLU A 51 31.14 -6.25 15.68
C GLU A 51 31.25 -7.33 16.74
N ASP A 52 32.05 -7.12 17.77
CA ASP A 52 32.32 -8.03 18.87
C ASP A 52 32.66 -9.48 18.49
N GLY A 53 33.41 -9.66 17.40
CA GLY A 53 33.80 -11.01 16.94
C GLY A 53 32.70 -11.77 16.22
N LYS A 54 31.48 -11.24 16.14
CA LYS A 54 30.35 -11.79 15.32
C LYS A 54 30.31 -11.10 13.97
N ARG A 55 30.05 -11.89 12.92
CA ARG A 55 29.80 -11.33 11.59
C ARG A 55 28.37 -10.80 11.56
N GLU A 56 28.20 -9.50 11.59
CA GLU A 56 26.93 -8.87 11.26
C GLU A 56 26.86 -8.61 9.77
N SER A 57 25.76 -9.03 9.17
CA SER A 57 25.45 -8.71 7.78
C SER A 57 24.18 -7.87 7.76
N TYR A 58 24.29 -6.58 7.43
CA TYR A 58 23.14 -5.78 7.10
C TYR A 58 22.74 -6.10 5.66
N LYS A 59 21.56 -6.68 5.50
CA LYS A 59 20.96 -6.92 4.20
C LYS A 59 19.87 -5.85 4.02
N THR A 60 20.15 -4.86 3.18
CA THR A 60 19.10 -3.96 2.74
C THR A 60 18.35 -4.60 1.59
N VAL A 61 17.08 -4.81 1.76
CA VAL A 61 16.19 -5.26 0.68
C VAL A 61 15.75 -4.02 -0.07
N VAL A 62 16.13 -3.95 -1.33
CA VAL A 62 15.63 -2.96 -2.28
C VAL A 62 14.60 -3.69 -3.11
N ASP A 63 13.39 -3.15 -3.19
CA ASP A 63 12.29 -3.86 -3.86
C ASP A 63 12.56 -4.03 -5.34
N LYS A 64 12.93 -2.97 -6.07
CA LYS A 64 13.34 -3.08 -7.48
C LYS A 64 14.50 -2.16 -7.81
N ILE A 65 15.46 -2.70 -8.58
CA ILE A 65 16.60 -1.95 -9.10
C ILE A 65 16.67 -2.10 -10.61
N ARG A 66 16.90 -0.99 -11.29
CA ARG A 66 17.24 -0.95 -12.72
C ARG A 66 18.43 -0.06 -12.95
N THR A 67 19.24 -0.41 -13.94
CA THR A 67 20.19 0.54 -14.53
C THR A 67 19.53 1.28 -15.70
N TRP A 68 19.80 2.56 -15.80
CA TRP A 68 19.32 3.42 -16.87
C TRP A 68 20.46 4.28 -17.37
N ARG A 69 20.88 4.08 -18.62
CA ARG A 69 22.00 4.81 -19.24
C ARG A 69 23.25 4.88 -18.35
N GLY A 70 23.62 3.78 -17.70
CA GLY A 70 24.72 3.71 -16.75
C GLY A 70 24.45 4.35 -15.39
N LYS A 71 23.20 4.63 -15.03
CA LYS A 71 22.77 5.08 -13.70
C LYS A 71 21.99 3.97 -12.99
N VAL A 72 22.04 3.94 -11.67
CA VAL A 72 21.28 2.99 -10.87
C VAL A 72 20.06 3.68 -10.31
N ILE A 73 18.87 3.17 -10.63
CA ILE A 73 17.61 3.65 -10.09
C ILE A 73 17.05 2.59 -9.16
N HIS A 74 16.90 2.94 -7.88
CA HIS A 74 16.27 2.12 -6.87
C HIS A 74 14.85 2.62 -6.61
N ILE A 75 13.86 1.74 -6.69
CA ILE A 75 12.51 2.03 -6.20
C ILE A 75 12.29 1.27 -4.91
N LEU A 76 12.04 2.00 -3.84
CA LEU A 76 11.57 1.46 -2.59
C LEU A 76 10.07 1.71 -2.51
N ALA A 77 9.26 0.68 -2.78
CA ALA A 77 7.84 0.74 -2.49
C ALA A 77 7.66 0.48 -0.99
N ILE A 78 7.17 1.48 -0.27
CA ILE A 78 6.75 1.29 1.11
C ILE A 78 5.27 0.98 1.06
N GLU A 79 4.94 -0.29 1.13
CA GLU A 79 3.61 -0.68 1.46
C GLU A 79 3.46 -0.67 2.96
N ASN A 80 2.70 0.28 3.44
CA ASN A 80 2.35 0.23 4.82
C ASN A 80 0.89 0.61 5.04
N GLN A 81 0.08 -0.37 5.35
CA GLN A 81 -1.30 -0.14 5.72
C GLN A 81 -1.47 0.36 7.15
N THR A 82 -0.44 0.26 7.99
CA THR A 82 -0.56 0.48 9.43
C THR A 82 0.42 1.47 10.02
N TYR A 83 1.60 1.72 9.41
CA TYR A 83 2.58 2.67 9.95
C TYR A 83 3.50 3.26 8.88
N VAL A 84 4.02 4.45 9.13
CA VAL A 84 5.10 5.11 8.37
C VAL A 84 6.45 4.65 8.95
N ASP A 85 7.43 4.39 8.11
CA ASP A 85 8.78 4.09 8.56
C ASP A 85 9.51 5.39 8.93
N TYR A 86 9.49 5.75 10.22
CA TYR A 86 10.08 6.99 10.72
C TYR A 86 11.61 7.07 10.58
N HIS A 87 12.29 5.96 10.29
CA HIS A 87 13.72 5.96 10.02
C HIS A 87 14.08 5.82 8.53
N MET A 88 13.11 5.99 7.63
CA MET A 88 13.27 5.80 6.18
C MET A 88 14.42 6.62 5.59
N VAL A 89 14.65 7.84 6.08
CA VAL A 89 15.77 8.69 5.64
C VAL A 89 17.11 7.98 5.86
N LEU A 90 17.33 7.39 7.03
CA LEU A 90 18.56 6.65 7.34
C LEU A 90 18.67 5.36 6.54
N ARG A 91 17.57 4.65 6.39
CA ARG A 91 17.49 3.41 5.58
C ARG A 91 17.86 3.69 4.13
N ASN A 92 17.29 4.76 3.56
CA ASN A 92 17.54 5.15 2.19
C ASN A 92 19.01 5.60 1.97
N MET A 93 19.52 6.45 2.88
CA MET A 93 20.91 6.90 2.86
C MET A 93 21.89 5.72 2.95
N LEU A 94 21.62 4.73 3.81
CA LEU A 94 22.42 3.51 3.91
C LEU A 94 22.39 2.70 2.61
N THR A 95 21.24 2.55 2.00
CA THR A 95 21.06 1.82 0.72
C THR A 95 21.89 2.44 -0.39
N GLU A 96 21.87 3.77 -0.54
CA GLU A 96 22.68 4.48 -1.54
C GLU A 96 24.18 4.37 -1.23
N CYS A 97 24.55 4.50 0.04
CA CYS A 97 25.94 4.36 0.49
C CYS A 97 26.50 2.96 0.17
N LEU A 98 25.70 1.90 0.40
CA LEU A 98 26.07 0.52 0.06
C LEU A 98 26.19 0.31 -1.45
N SER A 99 25.36 0.97 -2.26
CA SER A 99 25.46 0.94 -3.71
C SER A 99 26.75 1.59 -4.21
N TYR A 100 27.14 2.73 -3.66
CA TYR A 100 28.43 3.36 -3.98
C TYR A 100 29.63 2.52 -3.51
N GLN A 101 29.51 1.91 -2.31
CA GLN A 101 30.55 1.01 -1.81
C GLN A 101 30.73 -0.23 -2.70
N LYS A 102 29.63 -0.78 -3.25
CA LYS A 102 29.68 -1.89 -4.21
C LYS A 102 30.43 -1.46 -5.48
N GLN A 103 30.07 -0.33 -6.07
CA GLN A 103 30.75 0.22 -7.26
C GLN A 103 32.25 0.44 -7.02
N TRP A 104 32.60 0.97 -5.84
CA TRP A 104 34.00 1.14 -5.48
C TRP A 104 34.76 -0.20 -5.38
N LYS A 105 34.17 -1.21 -4.73
CA LYS A 105 34.77 -2.56 -4.63
C LYS A 105 34.98 -3.19 -6.01
N GLU A 106 34.03 -3.05 -6.91
CA GLU A 106 34.09 -3.58 -8.27
C GLU A 106 35.23 -2.91 -9.07
N LYS A 107 35.31 -1.58 -9.04
CA LYS A 107 36.42 -0.84 -9.66
C LYS A 107 37.78 -1.26 -9.12
N ARG A 108 37.89 -1.33 -7.79
CA ARG A 108 39.11 -1.76 -7.13
C ARG A 108 39.50 -3.19 -7.53
N ALA A 109 38.54 -4.12 -7.65
CA ALA A 109 38.82 -5.47 -8.08
C ALA A 109 39.40 -5.52 -9.51
N VAL A 110 38.84 -4.75 -10.44
CA VAL A 110 39.35 -4.60 -11.80
C VAL A 110 40.82 -4.12 -11.79
N HIS A 111 41.13 -3.09 -10.98
CA HIS A 111 42.50 -2.59 -10.89
C HIS A 111 43.48 -3.59 -10.24
N VAL A 112 43.04 -4.35 -9.25
CA VAL A 112 43.86 -5.40 -8.63
C VAL A 112 44.19 -6.48 -9.64
N GLU A 113 43.23 -6.91 -10.47
CA GLU A 113 43.42 -7.91 -11.51
C GLU A 113 44.33 -7.38 -12.62
N ALA A 114 44.08 -6.16 -13.10
CA ALA A 114 44.86 -5.51 -14.14
C ALA A 114 46.28 -5.08 -13.67
N LYS A 115 46.53 -4.99 -12.37
CA LYS A 115 47.78 -4.49 -11.76
C LYS A 115 48.21 -3.12 -12.29
N ASP A 116 47.25 -2.25 -12.61
CA ASP A 116 47.49 -0.99 -13.34
C ASP A 116 47.62 0.23 -12.39
N LEU A 117 47.49 0.03 -11.06
CA LEU A 117 47.77 1.05 -10.06
C LEU A 117 49.21 0.92 -9.54
N ARG A 118 50.04 1.95 -9.78
CA ARG A 118 51.42 1.96 -9.33
C ARG A 118 51.50 2.01 -7.82
N PHE A 119 52.25 1.07 -7.23
CA PHE A 119 52.48 0.99 -5.79
C PHE A 119 53.00 2.33 -5.19
N GLY A 120 52.46 2.73 -4.04
CA GLY A 120 52.85 3.95 -3.34
C GLY A 120 52.24 5.25 -3.87
N THR A 121 51.30 5.14 -4.85
CA THR A 121 50.54 6.32 -5.33
C THR A 121 49.22 6.45 -4.61
N ASP A 122 48.62 7.64 -4.64
CA ASP A 122 47.29 7.89 -4.09
C ASP A 122 46.22 6.97 -4.72
N ALA A 123 46.34 6.71 -6.00
CA ALA A 123 45.46 5.78 -6.71
C ALA A 123 45.58 4.34 -6.17
N PHE A 124 46.81 3.89 -5.83
CA PHE A 124 47.02 2.59 -5.22
C PHE A 124 46.38 2.47 -3.84
N PHE A 125 46.56 3.48 -2.97
CA PHE A 125 45.99 3.49 -1.63
C PHE A 125 44.47 3.66 -1.64
N SER A 126 43.92 4.48 -2.53
CA SER A 126 42.46 4.68 -2.67
C SER A 126 41.77 3.54 -3.41
N GLY A 127 42.52 2.75 -4.20
CA GLY A 127 41.99 1.68 -5.04
C GLY A 127 41.20 2.16 -6.27
N MET A 128 41.39 3.44 -6.66
CA MET A 128 40.76 4.03 -7.86
C MET A 128 41.61 5.19 -8.40
N LYS A 129 41.48 5.47 -9.70
CA LYS A 129 42.13 6.60 -10.34
C LYS A 129 41.36 7.90 -10.11
N LYS A 130 42.03 9.04 -10.14
CA LYS A 130 41.47 10.38 -9.88
C LYS A 130 40.29 10.73 -10.81
N GLU A 131 40.37 10.28 -12.04
CA GLU A 131 39.42 10.60 -13.12
C GLU A 131 38.17 9.71 -13.07
N GLU A 132 38.22 8.62 -12.31
CA GLU A 132 37.10 7.69 -12.21
C GLU A 132 35.95 8.28 -11.40
N LYS A 133 34.74 7.96 -11.81
CA LYS A 133 33.49 8.41 -11.19
C LYS A 133 32.58 7.24 -10.96
N PHE A 134 31.74 7.35 -9.96
CA PHE A 134 30.65 6.41 -9.72
C PHE A 134 29.42 6.76 -10.55
N MET A 135 28.64 5.76 -10.89
CA MET A 135 27.30 5.96 -11.43
C MET A 135 26.41 6.55 -10.33
N PRO A 136 25.64 7.60 -10.62
CA PRO A 136 24.71 8.14 -9.63
C PRO A 136 23.65 7.10 -9.26
N VAL A 137 23.32 7.05 -7.98
CA VAL A 137 22.25 6.24 -7.43
C VAL A 137 21.06 7.15 -7.11
N ILE A 138 19.88 6.80 -7.58
CA ILE A 138 18.65 7.54 -7.34
C ILE A 138 17.69 6.56 -6.67
N THR A 139 17.28 6.86 -5.46
CA THR A 139 16.29 6.07 -4.74
C THR A 139 14.98 6.83 -4.69
N LEU A 140 13.91 6.19 -5.15
CA LEU A 140 12.54 6.69 -5.06
C LEU A 140 11.80 5.90 -3.98
N VAL A 141 11.23 6.60 -3.03
CA VAL A 141 10.35 6.05 -2.00
C VAL A 141 8.91 6.30 -2.44
N VAL A 142 8.12 5.25 -2.61
CA VAL A 142 6.71 5.35 -2.99
C VAL A 142 5.85 4.94 -1.80
N TYR A 143 5.05 5.87 -1.30
CA TYR A 143 4.16 5.63 -0.18
C TYR A 143 2.72 5.45 -0.65
N CYS A 144 2.14 4.28 -0.35
CA CYS A 144 0.79 3.88 -0.70
C CYS A 144 -0.05 3.54 0.55
N GLY A 145 0.22 4.16 1.70
CA GLY A 145 -0.54 3.94 2.92
C GLY A 145 -1.99 4.37 2.76
N MET A 146 -2.95 3.47 3.10
CA MET A 146 -4.38 3.75 2.96
C MET A 146 -4.96 4.62 4.09
N GLU A 147 -4.24 4.72 5.21
CA GLU A 147 -4.79 5.31 6.44
C GLU A 147 -4.62 6.82 6.53
N HIS A 148 -3.45 7.31 6.20
CA HIS A 148 -3.09 8.73 6.31
C HIS A 148 -1.92 9.06 5.37
N PRO A 149 -1.72 10.36 5.05
CA PRO A 149 -0.52 10.82 4.34
C PRO A 149 0.76 10.49 5.10
N TRP A 150 1.90 10.57 4.41
CA TRP A 150 3.21 10.44 5.05
C TRP A 150 3.42 11.53 6.10
N ASP A 151 3.70 11.12 7.33
CA ASP A 151 3.96 12.01 8.48
C ASP A 151 5.38 11.85 9.05
N GLY A 152 6.23 11.02 8.41
CA GLY A 152 7.62 10.84 8.79
C GLY A 152 8.55 11.91 8.23
N ALA A 153 9.78 11.92 8.73
CA ALA A 153 10.83 12.80 8.24
C ALA A 153 11.09 12.61 6.73
N ARG A 154 11.36 13.70 6.03
CA ARG A 154 11.68 13.74 4.60
C ARG A 154 13.14 14.04 4.32
N CYS A 155 13.87 14.48 5.34
CA CYS A 155 15.31 14.73 5.25
C CYS A 155 16.01 14.44 6.57
N LEU A 156 17.34 14.30 6.49
CA LEU A 156 18.16 13.95 7.63
C LEU A 156 18.08 14.98 8.77
N HIS A 157 18.03 16.28 8.45
CA HIS A 157 17.96 17.31 9.47
C HIS A 157 16.70 17.24 10.34
N GLU A 158 15.61 16.70 9.85
CA GLU A 158 14.38 16.47 10.61
C GLU A 158 14.48 15.33 11.63
N LEU A 159 15.51 14.47 11.49
CA LEU A 159 15.79 13.38 12.43
C LEU A 159 16.86 13.73 13.46
N LEU A 160 17.49 14.91 13.36
CA LEU A 160 18.63 15.28 14.20
C LEU A 160 18.26 16.35 15.22
N GLU A 161 18.74 16.19 16.43
CA GLU A 161 18.86 17.29 17.39
C GLU A 161 20.10 18.13 17.01
N ILE A 162 19.89 19.14 16.19
CA ILE A 162 20.98 19.94 15.61
C ILE A 162 20.73 21.43 15.77
N ASP A 163 21.72 22.12 16.33
CA ASP A 163 21.71 23.57 16.46
C ASP A 163 21.88 24.25 15.09
N GLU A 164 21.30 25.44 14.91
CA GLU A 164 21.32 26.16 13.64
C GLU A 164 22.76 26.42 13.14
N GLU A 165 23.70 26.70 14.06
CA GLU A 165 25.11 26.92 13.74
C GLU A 165 25.80 25.68 13.15
N LEU A 166 25.31 24.47 13.49
CA LEU A 166 25.88 23.21 13.03
C LEU A 166 25.25 22.69 11.75
N LYS A 167 24.09 23.19 11.35
CA LYS A 167 23.36 22.71 10.15
C LYS A 167 24.20 22.80 8.86
N SER A 168 25.04 23.82 8.74
CA SER A 168 25.89 23.99 7.56
C SER A 168 26.99 22.94 7.43
N PHE A 169 27.35 22.27 8.51
CA PHE A 169 28.40 21.22 8.55
C PHE A 169 27.84 19.81 8.41
N VAL A 170 26.52 19.64 8.53
CA VAL A 170 25.85 18.35 8.37
C VAL A 170 25.10 18.32 7.06
N THR A 171 25.52 17.44 6.15
CA THR A 171 24.83 17.26 4.87
C THR A 171 23.37 16.83 5.11
N ASN A 172 22.44 17.62 4.57
CA ASN A 172 21.02 17.29 4.65
C ASN A 172 20.63 16.34 3.53
N TYR A 173 20.63 15.04 3.81
CA TYR A 173 20.15 14.03 2.88
C TYR A 173 18.62 14.11 2.76
N LYS A 174 18.10 14.17 1.54
CA LYS A 174 16.65 14.28 1.26
C LYS A 174 16.13 13.02 0.58
N LEU A 175 14.93 12.59 0.97
CA LEU A 175 14.20 11.54 0.27
C LEU A 175 13.63 12.08 -1.06
N ASN A 176 13.68 11.27 -2.11
CA ASN A 176 12.77 11.41 -3.24
C ASN A 176 11.51 10.63 -2.87
N LEU A 177 10.62 11.25 -2.11
CA LEU A 177 9.38 10.65 -1.64
C LEU A 177 8.24 11.01 -2.60
N TYR A 178 7.53 9.99 -3.06
CA TYR A 178 6.23 10.13 -3.72
C TYR A 178 5.14 9.64 -2.76
N ASP A 179 4.32 10.56 -2.29
CA ASP A 179 3.13 10.27 -1.48
C ASP A 179 1.89 10.59 -2.32
N CYS A 180 1.11 9.56 -2.67
CA CYS A 180 -0.09 9.74 -3.49
C CYS A 180 -1.14 10.65 -2.82
N HIS A 181 -1.10 10.82 -1.50
CA HIS A 181 -2.00 11.73 -0.77
C HIS A 181 -1.73 13.21 -1.04
N GLU A 182 -0.58 13.56 -1.57
CA GLU A 182 -0.21 14.95 -1.94
C GLU A 182 -0.70 15.34 -3.34
N HIS A 183 -1.32 14.41 -4.07
CA HIS A 183 -1.78 14.62 -5.44
C HIS A 183 -3.30 14.51 -5.54
N ASP A 184 -3.91 15.38 -6.35
CA ASP A 184 -5.34 15.36 -6.62
C ASP A 184 -5.68 14.66 -7.95
N THR A 185 -4.71 14.49 -8.83
CA THR A 185 -4.84 13.77 -10.11
C THR A 185 -3.58 12.94 -10.36
N PHE A 186 -3.71 11.93 -11.21
CA PHE A 186 -2.64 11.00 -11.56
C PHE A 186 -2.52 10.82 -13.08
N ASP A 187 -2.83 11.88 -13.82
CA ASP A 187 -2.80 11.90 -15.29
C ASP A 187 -1.39 11.71 -15.86
N GLU A 188 -0.37 11.91 -15.04
CA GLU A 188 1.03 11.65 -15.34
C GLU A 188 1.37 10.16 -15.49
N TYR A 189 0.50 9.26 -15.01
CA TYR A 189 0.70 7.82 -15.09
C TYR A 189 -0.12 7.20 -16.23
N HIS A 190 0.52 6.29 -16.98
CA HIS A 190 -0.04 5.67 -18.18
C HIS A 190 -0.24 4.16 -18.06
N THR A 191 0.08 3.57 -16.90
CA THR A 191 -0.15 2.16 -16.56
C THR A 191 -1.18 2.04 -15.44
N GLY A 192 -1.44 0.83 -14.95
CA GLY A 192 -2.32 0.59 -13.80
C GLY A 192 -1.88 1.26 -12.50
N LEU A 193 -0.72 1.90 -12.46
CA LEU A 193 -0.30 2.76 -11.35
C LEU A 193 -1.25 3.93 -11.12
N ARG A 194 -1.84 4.47 -12.20
CA ARG A 194 -2.88 5.50 -12.10
C ARG A 194 -4.04 5.01 -11.24
N GLN A 195 -4.61 3.85 -11.58
CA GLN A 195 -5.75 3.28 -10.85
C GLN A 195 -5.38 2.94 -9.41
N LEU A 196 -4.16 2.44 -9.18
CA LEU A 196 -3.66 2.19 -7.84
C LEU A 196 -3.67 3.46 -6.99
N PHE A 197 -3.07 4.55 -7.48
CA PHE A 197 -2.97 5.79 -6.73
C PHE A 197 -4.32 6.49 -6.54
N GLU A 198 -5.20 6.48 -7.56
CA GLU A 198 -6.57 6.98 -7.43
C GLU A 198 -7.34 6.22 -6.34
N VAL A 199 -7.20 4.90 -6.29
CA VAL A 199 -7.84 4.05 -5.27
C VAL A 199 -7.23 4.27 -3.88
N VAL A 200 -5.92 4.36 -3.75
CA VAL A 200 -5.26 4.66 -2.47
C VAL A 200 -5.68 6.03 -1.96
N ARG A 201 -5.68 7.03 -2.83
CA ARG A 201 -6.01 8.43 -2.49
C ARG A 201 -7.47 8.62 -2.11
N TYR A 202 -8.39 7.98 -2.85
CA TYR A 202 -9.83 8.23 -2.75
C TYR A 202 -10.63 7.04 -2.24
N GLY A 203 -10.00 5.92 -1.87
CA GLY A 203 -10.71 4.71 -1.45
C GLY A 203 -11.64 4.89 -0.25
N ARG A 204 -11.39 5.90 0.59
CA ARG A 204 -12.26 6.27 1.72
C ARG A 204 -13.39 7.22 1.31
N ASP A 205 -13.22 7.96 0.23
CA ASP A 205 -14.24 8.82 -0.38
C ASP A 205 -14.89 8.09 -1.55
N LYS A 206 -15.87 7.25 -1.20
CA LYS A 206 -16.56 6.39 -2.18
C LYS A 206 -17.26 7.17 -3.28
N GLU A 207 -17.76 8.37 -2.99
CA GLU A 207 -18.45 9.21 -3.97
C GLU A 207 -17.44 9.78 -4.97
N LYS A 208 -16.32 10.27 -4.49
CA LYS A 208 -15.24 10.78 -5.32
C LYS A 208 -14.63 9.69 -6.19
N LEU A 209 -14.35 8.51 -5.62
CA LEU A 209 -13.82 7.38 -6.36
C LEU A 209 -14.79 6.92 -7.44
N GLN A 210 -16.09 6.86 -7.14
CA GLN A 210 -17.12 6.52 -8.14
C GLN A 210 -17.12 7.53 -9.28
N GLN A 211 -17.05 8.83 -9.00
CA GLN A 211 -16.99 9.88 -10.04
C GLN A 211 -15.76 9.71 -10.94
N ILE A 212 -14.59 9.43 -10.35
CA ILE A 212 -13.34 9.18 -11.10
C ILE A 212 -13.49 7.96 -12.00
N MET A 213 -14.04 6.86 -11.49
CA MET A 213 -14.27 5.63 -12.23
C MET A 213 -15.26 5.84 -13.40
N GLU A 214 -16.34 6.62 -13.18
CA GLU A 214 -17.31 6.96 -14.23
C GLU A 214 -16.69 7.82 -15.34
N GLN A 215 -15.85 8.79 -14.96
CA GLN A 215 -15.12 9.64 -15.93
C GLN A 215 -14.09 8.86 -16.73
N ASN A 216 -13.47 7.83 -16.15
CA ASN A 216 -12.44 6.99 -16.74
C ASN A 216 -12.92 5.54 -16.99
N LYS A 217 -14.22 5.38 -17.27
CA LYS A 217 -14.87 4.07 -17.34
C LYS A 217 -14.18 3.09 -18.26
N GLU A 218 -13.67 3.55 -19.40
CA GLU A 218 -12.98 2.69 -20.36
C GLU A 218 -11.76 2.01 -19.73
N THR A 219 -10.95 2.75 -18.97
CA THR A 219 -9.74 2.23 -18.32
C THR A 219 -10.09 1.30 -17.17
N TYR A 220 -11.05 1.70 -16.32
CA TYR A 220 -11.45 0.90 -15.16
C TYR A 220 -12.26 -0.36 -15.50
N SER A 221 -12.88 -0.43 -16.68
CA SER A 221 -13.58 -1.62 -17.16
C SER A 221 -12.67 -2.63 -17.87
N ARG A 222 -11.38 -2.32 -18.03
CA ARG A 222 -10.42 -3.13 -18.80
C ARG A 222 -9.07 -3.28 -18.11
N LEU A 223 -9.06 -3.49 -16.79
CA LEU A 223 -7.84 -3.73 -16.05
C LEU A 223 -7.15 -5.01 -16.52
N ASP A 224 -5.83 -4.98 -16.65
CA ASP A 224 -5.04 -6.19 -16.82
C ASP A 224 -4.98 -7.00 -15.52
N GLN A 225 -4.56 -8.26 -15.61
CA GLN A 225 -4.52 -9.17 -14.46
C GLN A 225 -3.60 -8.66 -13.36
N ASP A 226 -2.42 -8.17 -13.69
CA ASP A 226 -1.43 -7.72 -12.71
C ASP A 226 -1.93 -6.49 -11.96
N THR A 227 -2.59 -5.54 -12.67
CA THR A 227 -3.22 -4.36 -12.06
C THR A 227 -4.37 -4.77 -11.14
N ARG A 228 -5.20 -5.73 -11.54
CA ARG A 228 -6.26 -6.30 -10.70
C ARG A 228 -5.66 -6.87 -9.40
N GLU A 229 -4.67 -7.77 -9.52
CA GLU A 229 -4.03 -8.41 -8.37
C GLU A 229 -3.38 -7.39 -7.43
N LEU A 230 -2.74 -6.38 -7.99
CA LEU A 230 -2.17 -5.27 -7.21
C LEU A 230 -3.24 -4.52 -6.42
N LEU A 231 -4.37 -4.17 -7.04
CA LEU A 231 -5.49 -3.50 -6.38
C LEU A 231 -6.15 -4.37 -5.31
N GLU A 232 -6.30 -5.67 -5.57
CA GLU A 232 -6.86 -6.61 -4.59
C GLU A 232 -6.00 -6.70 -3.33
N VAL A 233 -4.69 -6.65 -3.50
CA VAL A 233 -3.74 -6.81 -2.38
C VAL A 233 -3.51 -5.49 -1.64
N VAL A 234 -3.26 -4.39 -2.35
CA VAL A 234 -2.95 -3.08 -1.75
C VAL A 234 -4.20 -2.40 -1.23
N ALA A 235 -5.23 -2.30 -2.05
CA ALA A 235 -6.47 -1.61 -1.72
C ALA A 235 -7.54 -2.50 -1.09
N LYS A 236 -7.29 -3.83 -0.98
CA LYS A 236 -8.25 -4.82 -0.47
C LYS A 236 -9.59 -4.81 -1.20
N ILE A 237 -9.57 -4.45 -2.47
CA ILE A 237 -10.73 -4.48 -3.35
C ILE A 237 -10.83 -5.88 -3.94
N ARG A 238 -12.00 -6.54 -3.83
CA ARG A 238 -12.23 -7.86 -4.41
C ARG A 238 -12.93 -7.72 -5.75
N ILE A 239 -12.24 -8.08 -6.83
CA ILE A 239 -12.79 -8.10 -8.19
C ILE A 239 -13.07 -9.56 -8.57
N LYS A 240 -14.36 -9.91 -8.75
CA LYS A 240 -14.78 -11.28 -9.04
C LYS A 240 -14.38 -11.71 -10.45
N GLU A 241 -14.08 -12.98 -10.66
CA GLU A 241 -13.73 -13.51 -11.98
C GLU A 241 -14.90 -13.43 -13.00
N GLU A 242 -16.14 -13.37 -12.52
CA GLU A 242 -17.35 -13.21 -13.33
C GLU A 242 -17.42 -11.84 -14.03
N GLU A 243 -16.60 -10.90 -13.61
CA GLU A 243 -16.48 -9.54 -14.13
C GLU A 243 -15.42 -9.43 -15.23
N THR A 244 -15.04 -10.55 -15.83
CA THR A 244 -14.03 -10.58 -16.90
C THR A 244 -14.65 -10.33 -18.27
N VAL A 245 -13.91 -9.59 -19.10
CA VAL A 245 -14.18 -9.43 -20.53
C VAL A 245 -12.98 -9.98 -21.29
N MET A 246 -13.23 -10.76 -22.35
CA MET A 246 -12.16 -11.22 -23.24
C MET A 246 -11.90 -10.19 -24.33
N GLU A 247 -10.69 -9.68 -24.40
CA GLU A 247 -10.26 -8.73 -25.42
C GLU A 247 -8.92 -9.18 -26.02
N ASN A 248 -8.90 -9.38 -27.35
CA ASN A 248 -7.71 -9.86 -28.08
C ASN A 248 -7.06 -11.15 -27.51
N GLY A 249 -7.86 -12.01 -26.88
CA GLY A 249 -7.38 -13.25 -26.25
C GLY A 249 -6.85 -13.07 -24.82
N GLU A 250 -6.87 -11.87 -24.27
CA GLU A 250 -6.50 -11.59 -22.88
C GLU A 250 -7.74 -11.36 -22.01
N LYS A 251 -7.65 -11.79 -20.75
CA LYS A 251 -8.68 -11.46 -19.75
C LYS A 251 -8.52 -10.02 -19.30
N LYS A 252 -9.61 -9.25 -19.34
CA LYS A 252 -9.71 -7.91 -18.75
C LYS A 252 -10.76 -7.92 -17.65
N TYR A 253 -10.58 -7.11 -16.64
CA TYR A 253 -11.39 -7.09 -15.42
C TYR A 253 -12.12 -5.76 -15.27
N ASP A 254 -13.43 -5.82 -14.96
CA ASP A 254 -14.28 -4.65 -14.79
C ASP A 254 -14.39 -4.23 -13.32
N MET A 255 -13.56 -3.27 -12.94
CA MET A 255 -13.58 -2.72 -11.58
C MET A 255 -14.83 -1.85 -11.32
N CYS A 256 -15.39 -1.21 -12.36
CA CYS A 256 -16.62 -0.41 -12.21
C CYS A 256 -17.78 -1.28 -11.72
N LYS A 257 -17.91 -2.48 -12.27
CA LYS A 257 -18.92 -3.44 -11.87
C LYS A 257 -18.66 -3.96 -10.46
N ALA A 258 -17.42 -4.37 -10.16
CA ALA A 258 -17.02 -4.81 -8.83
C ALA A 258 -17.34 -3.77 -7.75
N PHE A 259 -17.11 -2.49 -8.03
CA PHE A 259 -17.40 -1.40 -7.11
C PHE A 259 -18.90 -1.21 -6.86
N VAL A 260 -19.72 -1.32 -7.90
CA VAL A 260 -21.18 -1.27 -7.78
C VAL A 260 -21.70 -2.43 -6.94
N ASP A 261 -21.21 -3.64 -7.20
CA ASP A 261 -21.61 -4.84 -6.46
C ASP A 261 -21.24 -4.76 -4.97
N MET A 262 -20.02 -4.31 -4.64
CA MET A 262 -19.61 -4.06 -3.25
C MET A 262 -20.51 -3.01 -2.56
N LYS A 263 -20.92 -1.96 -3.29
CA LYS A 263 -21.83 -0.95 -2.76
C LYS A 263 -23.20 -1.53 -2.43
N LEU A 264 -23.74 -2.36 -3.33
CA LEU A 264 -25.02 -3.05 -3.13
C LEU A 264 -24.95 -4.05 -1.97
N GLU A 265 -23.88 -4.85 -1.89
CA GLU A 265 -23.62 -5.76 -0.78
C GLU A 265 -23.56 -5.00 0.57
N GLY A 266 -22.80 -3.91 0.65
CA GLY A 266 -22.72 -3.10 1.86
C GLY A 266 -24.03 -2.41 2.26
N ILE A 267 -24.88 -2.03 1.27
CA ILE A 267 -26.23 -1.52 1.55
C ILE A 267 -27.10 -2.62 2.12
N GLU A 268 -27.04 -3.82 1.55
CA GLU A 268 -27.84 -4.95 2.03
C GLU A 268 -27.38 -5.42 3.41
N GLU A 269 -26.09 -5.53 3.66
CA GLU A 269 -25.53 -5.81 4.99
C GLU A 269 -25.97 -4.75 6.00
N GLY A 270 -25.88 -3.44 5.65
CA GLY A 270 -26.34 -2.35 6.49
C GLY A 270 -27.85 -2.41 6.78
N ARG A 271 -28.66 -2.84 5.81
CA ARG A 271 -30.11 -3.09 6.01
C ARG A 271 -30.35 -4.25 6.94
N GLN A 272 -29.58 -5.34 6.80
CA GLN A 272 -29.68 -6.52 7.63
C GLN A 272 -29.31 -6.19 9.08
N VAL A 273 -28.17 -5.56 9.32
CA VAL A 273 -27.73 -5.11 10.66
C VAL A 273 -28.77 -4.16 11.30
N ARG A 274 -29.36 -3.27 10.51
CA ARG A 274 -30.41 -2.35 11.00
C ARG A 274 -31.69 -3.10 11.37
N LYS A 275 -32.09 -4.09 10.58
CA LYS A 275 -33.25 -4.96 10.90
C LYS A 275 -33.01 -5.75 12.18
N GLU A 276 -31.81 -6.36 12.32
CA GLU A 276 -31.43 -7.11 13.51
C GLU A 276 -31.40 -6.22 14.75
N GLY A 277 -30.75 -5.07 14.68
CA GLY A 277 -30.73 -4.11 15.80
C GLY A 277 -32.11 -3.55 16.16
N SER A 278 -33.03 -3.38 15.19
CA SER A 278 -34.42 -2.99 15.47
C SER A 278 -35.19 -4.10 16.17
N ARG A 279 -34.98 -5.36 15.72
CA ARG A 279 -35.57 -6.53 16.32
C ARG A 279 -35.09 -6.74 17.76
N GLU A 280 -33.79 -6.62 17.99
CA GLU A 280 -33.22 -6.71 19.35
C GLU A 280 -33.79 -5.66 20.31
N ARG A 281 -33.92 -4.41 19.84
CA ARG A 281 -34.55 -3.31 20.62
C ARG A 281 -36.01 -3.64 20.98
N LEU A 282 -36.77 -4.14 20.00
CA LEU A 282 -38.15 -4.52 20.21
C LEU A 282 -38.24 -5.67 21.26
N VAL A 283 -37.47 -6.74 21.06
CA VAL A 283 -37.39 -7.89 22.00
C VAL A 283 -37.00 -7.42 23.40
N ASN A 284 -35.99 -6.55 23.53
CA ASN A 284 -35.59 -6.00 24.82
C ASN A 284 -36.72 -5.23 25.49
N THR A 285 -37.43 -4.39 24.73
CA THR A 285 -38.53 -3.58 25.22
C THR A 285 -39.69 -4.45 25.70
N ILE A 286 -40.01 -5.51 24.93
CA ILE A 286 -41.03 -6.53 25.34
C ILE A 286 -40.61 -7.21 26.62
N CYS A 287 -39.36 -7.67 26.71
CA CYS A 287 -38.83 -8.33 27.91
C CYS A 287 -38.89 -7.43 29.15
N ILE A 288 -38.59 -6.15 29.03
CA ILE A 288 -38.72 -5.18 30.13
C ILE A 288 -40.17 -5.08 30.59
N LYS A 289 -41.14 -5.05 29.65
CA LYS A 289 -42.56 -4.97 29.98
C LYS A 289 -43.09 -6.26 30.59
N LEU A 290 -42.65 -7.43 30.12
CA LEU A 290 -42.97 -8.73 30.69
C LEU A 290 -42.45 -8.88 32.12
N ARG A 291 -41.25 -8.43 32.44
CA ARG A 291 -40.72 -8.38 33.81
C ARG A 291 -41.58 -7.51 34.75
N LYS A 292 -42.31 -6.54 34.22
CA LYS A 292 -43.28 -5.72 34.93
C LYS A 292 -44.67 -6.33 34.98
N ASN A 293 -44.83 -7.64 34.63
CA ASN A 293 -46.08 -8.37 34.61
C ASN A 293 -47.19 -7.76 33.75
N LYS A 294 -46.85 -7.03 32.67
CA LYS A 294 -47.84 -6.51 31.72
C LYS A 294 -48.40 -7.62 30.86
N GLN A 295 -49.71 -7.55 30.60
CA GLN A 295 -50.40 -8.49 29.71
C GLN A 295 -49.96 -8.30 28.24
N PRO A 296 -49.86 -9.34 27.40
CA PRO A 296 -49.41 -9.27 26.04
C PRO A 296 -50.20 -8.27 25.20
N GLN A 297 -51.50 -8.15 25.36
CA GLN A 297 -52.37 -7.20 24.65
C GLN A 297 -51.99 -5.74 24.95
N ILE A 298 -51.69 -5.45 26.22
CA ILE A 298 -51.27 -4.09 26.64
C ILE A 298 -49.90 -3.78 26.07
N ILE A 299 -49.01 -4.78 25.98
CA ILE A 299 -47.69 -4.59 25.41
C ILE A 299 -47.80 -4.29 23.91
N ALA A 300 -48.64 -5.00 23.19
CA ALA A 300 -48.92 -4.79 21.77
C ALA A 300 -49.46 -3.37 21.50
N GLU A 301 -50.43 -2.95 22.30
CA GLU A 301 -51.03 -1.62 22.19
C GLU A 301 -50.00 -0.49 22.49
N GLU A 302 -49.19 -0.63 23.54
CA GLU A 302 -48.17 0.37 23.93
C GLU A 302 -47.00 0.46 22.96
N LEU A 303 -46.69 -0.58 22.21
CA LEU A 303 -45.58 -0.60 21.26
C LEU A 303 -46.07 -0.41 19.81
N GLU A 304 -47.39 -0.31 19.60
CA GLU A 304 -48.01 -0.23 18.27
C GLU A 304 -47.60 -1.42 17.37
N GLU A 305 -47.41 -2.61 17.98
CA GLU A 305 -46.99 -3.83 17.31
C GLU A 305 -48.12 -4.87 17.31
N GLU A 306 -48.10 -5.79 16.33
CA GLU A 306 -49.03 -6.87 16.23
C GLU A 306 -48.94 -7.82 17.45
N LEU A 307 -50.06 -8.23 18.02
CA LEU A 307 -50.09 -9.15 19.15
C LEU A 307 -49.35 -10.48 18.85
N SER A 308 -49.42 -10.92 17.60
CA SER A 308 -48.72 -12.12 17.12
C SER A 308 -47.21 -12.04 17.25
N GLU A 309 -46.60 -10.83 17.07
CA GLU A 309 -45.15 -10.62 17.25
C GLU A 309 -44.78 -10.65 18.75
N ILE A 310 -45.61 -10.07 19.62
CA ILE A 310 -45.44 -10.15 21.07
C ILE A 310 -45.48 -11.60 21.54
N GLU A 311 -46.44 -12.38 21.05
CA GLU A 311 -46.59 -13.80 21.39
C GLU A 311 -45.41 -14.66 20.93
N LYS A 312 -44.82 -14.37 19.77
CA LYS A 312 -43.59 -15.02 19.29
C LYS A 312 -42.43 -14.79 20.26
N VAL A 313 -42.22 -13.54 20.70
CA VAL A 313 -41.18 -13.21 21.67
C VAL A 313 -41.40 -13.90 22.99
N ILE A 314 -42.66 -13.98 23.47
CA ILE A 314 -43.02 -14.69 24.71
C ILE A 314 -42.76 -16.20 24.58
N ALA A 315 -43.10 -16.79 23.45
CA ALA A 315 -42.85 -18.21 23.19
C ALA A 315 -41.34 -18.51 23.18
N ALA A 316 -40.53 -17.68 22.48
CA ALA A 316 -39.07 -17.81 22.47
C ALA A 316 -38.48 -17.60 23.88
N GLN A 317 -38.92 -16.59 24.61
CA GLN A 317 -38.49 -16.35 26.00
C GLN A 317 -38.76 -17.53 26.91
N LYS A 318 -39.94 -18.18 26.79
CA LYS A 318 -40.29 -19.40 27.54
C LYS A 318 -39.40 -20.58 27.16
N LYS A 319 -39.05 -20.73 25.86
CA LYS A 319 -38.15 -21.78 25.35
C LYS A 319 -36.74 -21.60 25.91
N VAL A 320 -36.23 -20.35 25.93
CA VAL A 320 -34.90 -20.00 26.48
C VAL A 320 -34.86 -20.06 28.01
N GLY A 321 -35.96 -19.78 28.69
CA GLY A 321 -36.04 -19.74 30.15
C GLY A 321 -35.31 -18.55 30.80
N SER A 322 -34.89 -17.58 30.03
CA SER A 322 -34.21 -16.35 30.47
C SER A 322 -34.75 -15.12 29.75
N TYR A 323 -34.34 -13.93 30.17
CA TYR A 323 -34.61 -12.67 29.49
C TYR A 323 -33.38 -12.15 28.75
N ASP A 324 -32.52 -13.05 28.32
CA ASP A 324 -31.37 -12.72 27.46
C ASP A 324 -31.86 -12.45 26.06
N VAL A 325 -31.68 -11.21 25.61
CA VAL A 325 -32.22 -10.71 24.33
C VAL A 325 -31.61 -11.44 23.15
N GLU A 326 -30.31 -11.70 23.19
CA GLU A 326 -29.57 -12.35 22.10
C GLU A 326 -30.07 -13.82 21.95
N GLN A 327 -30.17 -14.55 23.04
CA GLN A 327 -30.68 -15.91 23.02
C GLN A 327 -32.15 -15.99 22.59
N ILE A 328 -32.99 -15.02 22.99
CA ILE A 328 -34.39 -14.95 22.56
C ILE A 328 -34.47 -14.68 21.07
N CYS A 329 -33.67 -13.73 20.55
CA CYS A 329 -33.61 -13.43 19.10
C CYS A 329 -33.18 -14.65 18.29
N MET A 330 -32.20 -15.42 18.76
CA MET A 330 -31.78 -16.68 18.11
C MET A 330 -32.92 -17.72 18.10
N ALA A 331 -33.60 -17.92 19.26
CA ALA A 331 -34.72 -18.87 19.37
C ALA A 331 -35.96 -18.50 18.54
N MET A 332 -36.05 -17.25 18.05
CA MET A 332 -37.12 -16.80 17.15
C MET A 332 -36.81 -17.09 15.66
N ILE A 333 -35.60 -17.47 15.32
CA ILE A 333 -35.18 -17.79 13.96
C ILE A 333 -35.32 -19.30 13.69
N GLU A 334 -35.23 -20.13 14.72
CA GLU A 334 -35.49 -21.57 14.69
C GLU A 334 -37.01 -21.89 14.70
#